data_7d1a7b8512bb71d636e4ec35125a56d6
#
_entry.id   7d1a7b8512bb71d636e4ec35125a56d6
#
_cell.length_a   1.000
_cell.length_b   1.000
_cell.length_c   1.000
_cell.angle_alpha   90.00
_cell.angle_beta   90.00
_cell.angle_gamma   90.00
#
_symmetry.space_group_name_H-M   'P 1'
#
loop_
_entity.id
_entity.type
_entity.pdbx_description
1 polymer ?
#
loop_
_entity_poly.entity_id
_entity_poly.type
_entity_poly.pdbx_seq_one_letter_code
_entity_poly.pdbx_strand_id
1 'polypeptide(L)'
;IAAGGHSLGAFTTMGFFNSCCTDDRIDAAFPVAGSMPNYEGTWYDGIDTPILIIHGDQDELVPYARSEQIYAEANSPKYFLTLLGGKHADFATAPGTQQWDISVDAILAFLDAYLRGNDAALDDLAEIGNVDGVSTLVAS
;
A
#
# COMPACT_ATOMS: atom_id res chain seq x y z
N ILE A 1 11.08 -11.29 -1.50
CA ILE A 1 11.23 -10.07 -2.34
C ILE A 1 9.98 -9.23 -2.16
N ALA A 2 10.08 -7.89 -2.15
CA ALA A 2 8.92 -7.03 -2.18
C ALA A 2 8.81 -6.27 -3.51
N ALA A 3 7.58 -5.94 -3.89
CA ALA A 3 7.28 -5.05 -4.99
C ALA A 3 6.55 -3.81 -4.46
N GLY A 4 6.96 -2.64 -4.93
CA GLY A 4 6.28 -1.39 -4.56
C GLY A 4 6.53 -0.29 -5.57
N GLY A 5 5.68 0.71 -5.52
CA GLY A 5 5.84 1.85 -6.40
C GLY A 5 4.75 2.89 -6.23
N HIS A 6 5.04 4.08 -6.71
CA HIS A 6 4.14 5.23 -6.67
C HIS A 6 3.50 5.47 -8.04
N SER A 7 2.22 5.85 -8.06
CA SER A 7 1.51 6.23 -9.27
C SER A 7 1.56 5.12 -10.33
N LEU A 8 2.17 5.33 -11.49
CA LEU A 8 2.35 4.32 -12.52
C LEU A 8 3.11 3.07 -11.99
N GLY A 9 4.07 3.25 -11.08
CA GLY A 9 4.76 2.15 -10.40
C GLY A 9 3.80 1.33 -9.52
N ALA A 10 2.82 1.97 -8.88
CA ALA A 10 1.78 1.28 -8.14
C ALA A 10 0.86 0.45 -9.06
N PHE A 11 0.51 0.98 -10.23
CA PHE A 11 -0.26 0.21 -11.23
C PHE A 11 0.51 -1.03 -11.68
N THR A 12 1.83 -0.91 -11.87
CA THR A 12 2.69 -2.06 -12.19
C THR A 12 2.72 -3.06 -11.04
N THR A 13 2.86 -2.58 -9.80
CA THR A 13 2.82 -3.42 -8.58
C THR A 13 1.50 -4.18 -8.48
N MET A 14 0.38 -3.53 -8.77
CA MET A 14 -0.92 -4.20 -8.78
C MET A 14 -1.03 -5.34 -9.77
N GLY A 15 -0.23 -5.35 -10.84
CA GLY A 15 -0.18 -6.47 -11.79
C GLY A 15 0.11 -7.81 -11.13
N PHE A 16 0.89 -7.85 -10.05
CA PHE A 16 1.19 -9.09 -9.31
C PHE A 16 -0.03 -9.70 -8.61
N PHE A 17 -1.11 -8.96 -8.47
CA PHE A 17 -2.38 -9.41 -7.89
C PHE A 17 -3.42 -9.83 -8.96
N ASN A 18 -3.02 -9.87 -10.22
CA ASN A 18 -3.85 -10.35 -11.32
C ASN A 18 -3.28 -11.66 -11.90
N SER A 19 -4.14 -12.62 -12.23
CA SER A 19 -3.75 -13.95 -12.73
C SER A 19 -2.91 -13.93 -14.00
N CYS A 20 -2.93 -12.82 -14.77
CA CYS A 20 -2.07 -12.69 -15.95
C CYS A 20 -0.58 -12.56 -15.58
N CYS A 21 -0.27 -12.03 -14.40
CA CYS A 21 1.04 -11.42 -14.18
C CYS A 21 1.60 -11.72 -12.78
N THR A 22 1.05 -12.70 -12.07
CA THR A 22 1.53 -13.14 -10.76
C THR A 22 2.98 -13.62 -10.82
N ASP A 23 3.72 -13.39 -9.74
CA ASP A 23 5.07 -13.88 -9.56
C ASP A 23 5.24 -14.39 -8.12
N ASP A 24 5.35 -15.69 -7.95
CA ASP A 24 5.43 -16.37 -6.64
C ASP A 24 6.66 -15.98 -5.80
N ARG A 25 7.58 -15.19 -6.36
CA ARG A 25 8.73 -14.64 -5.62
C ARG A 25 8.40 -13.37 -4.86
N ILE A 26 7.21 -12.80 -5.05
CA ILE A 26 6.80 -11.58 -4.36
C ILE A 26 6.16 -11.95 -3.02
N ASP A 27 6.88 -11.68 -1.94
CA ASP A 27 6.46 -11.99 -0.57
C ASP A 27 5.65 -10.86 0.09
N ALA A 28 5.72 -9.63 -0.45
CA ALA A 28 5.00 -8.46 0.06
C ALA A 28 4.88 -7.38 -1.01
N ALA A 29 3.83 -6.56 -0.97
CA ALA A 29 3.66 -5.47 -1.92
C ALA A 29 3.15 -4.19 -1.25
N PHE A 30 3.60 -3.01 -1.76
CA PHE A 30 3.18 -1.70 -1.25
C PHE A 30 2.89 -0.71 -2.38
N PRO A 31 1.70 -0.77 -3.01
CA PRO A 31 1.27 0.22 -3.99
C PRO A 31 0.94 1.55 -3.31
N VAL A 32 1.46 2.65 -3.85
CA VAL A 32 1.27 4.02 -3.33
C VAL A 32 0.58 4.88 -4.39
N ALA A 33 -0.58 5.45 -4.07
CA ALA A 33 -1.42 6.25 -4.96
C ALA A 33 -1.69 5.54 -6.31
N GLY A 34 -2.15 4.29 -6.22
CA GLY A 34 -2.35 3.41 -7.36
C GLY A 34 -3.80 3.11 -7.68
N SER A 35 -3.97 2.28 -8.70
CA SER A 35 -5.25 1.72 -9.10
C SER A 35 -5.01 0.34 -9.73
N MET A 36 -6.03 -0.48 -9.77
CA MET A 36 -6.01 -1.70 -10.57
C MET A 36 -6.06 -1.34 -12.06
N PRO A 37 -5.04 -1.71 -12.86
CA PRO A 37 -5.09 -1.52 -14.29
C PRO A 37 -6.13 -2.46 -14.93
N ASN A 38 -6.54 -2.11 -16.15
CA ASN A 38 -7.49 -2.95 -16.90
C ASN A 38 -6.75 -4.11 -17.58
N TYR A 39 -6.32 -5.10 -16.79
CA TYR A 39 -5.68 -6.32 -17.28
C TYR A 39 -6.73 -7.43 -17.53
N GLU A 40 -6.46 -8.27 -18.51
CA GLU A 40 -7.21 -9.52 -18.66
C GLU A 40 -6.87 -10.47 -17.49
N GLY A 41 -7.84 -11.29 -17.09
CA GLY A 41 -7.66 -12.22 -15.98
C GLY A 41 -8.50 -11.90 -14.76
N THR A 42 -8.26 -12.63 -13.69
CA THR A 42 -8.94 -12.46 -12.40
C THR A 42 -8.03 -11.76 -11.40
N TRP A 43 -8.63 -10.90 -10.57
CA TRP A 43 -7.93 -10.22 -9.48
C TRP A 43 -8.00 -11.04 -8.20
N TYR A 44 -6.90 -11.13 -7.46
CA TYR A 44 -6.76 -11.74 -6.13
C TYR A 44 -7.12 -13.23 -6.02
N ASP A 45 -7.34 -13.92 -7.14
CA ASP A 45 -7.72 -15.34 -7.14
C ASP A 45 -6.55 -16.23 -6.70
N GLY A 46 -6.63 -16.71 -5.45
CA GLY A 46 -5.58 -17.52 -4.82
C GLY A 46 -4.28 -16.75 -4.50
N ILE A 47 -4.33 -15.42 -4.45
CA ILE A 47 -3.16 -14.57 -4.15
C ILE A 47 -3.34 -13.96 -2.77
N ASP A 48 -2.58 -14.48 -1.79
CA ASP A 48 -2.60 -14.06 -0.38
C ASP A 48 -1.34 -13.25 -0.01
N THR A 49 -0.67 -12.67 -1.01
CA THR A 49 0.50 -11.80 -0.79
C THR A 49 0.10 -10.59 0.05
N PRO A 50 0.77 -10.35 1.19
CA PRO A 50 0.50 -9.18 2.03
C PRO A 50 0.61 -7.88 1.26
N ILE A 51 -0.36 -6.97 1.46
CA ILE A 51 -0.40 -5.70 0.75
C ILE A 51 -0.57 -4.52 1.71
N LEU A 52 0.32 -3.52 1.60
CA LEU A 52 0.19 -2.22 2.26
C LEU A 52 -0.15 -1.16 1.20
N ILE A 53 -1.39 -0.71 1.19
CA ILE A 53 -1.88 0.35 0.30
C ILE A 53 -1.65 1.69 0.99
N ILE A 54 -1.07 2.68 0.30
CA ILE A 54 -0.88 4.04 0.83
C ILE A 54 -1.51 5.03 -0.15
N HIS A 55 -2.35 5.96 0.36
CA HIS A 55 -2.97 6.98 -0.49
C HIS A 55 -3.33 8.24 0.29
N GLY A 56 -3.15 9.40 -0.33
CA GLY A 56 -3.64 10.67 0.18
C GLY A 56 -5.12 10.88 -0.20
N ASP A 57 -5.95 11.29 0.76
CA ASP A 57 -7.41 11.43 0.54
C ASP A 57 -7.79 12.66 -0.32
N GLN A 58 -6.81 13.55 -0.61
CA GLN A 58 -6.97 14.71 -1.49
C GLN A 58 -6.16 14.56 -2.80
N ASP A 59 -5.93 13.32 -3.23
CA ASP A 59 -5.27 13.04 -4.50
C ASP A 59 -6.19 13.44 -5.68
N GLU A 60 -5.76 14.45 -6.45
CA GLU A 60 -6.50 14.97 -7.59
C GLU A 60 -6.16 14.25 -8.91
N LEU A 61 -5.11 13.41 -8.94
CA LEU A 61 -4.66 12.70 -10.15
C LEU A 61 -5.16 11.26 -10.19
N VAL A 62 -5.00 10.52 -9.10
CA VAL A 62 -5.54 9.17 -8.94
C VAL A 62 -6.62 9.21 -7.86
N PRO A 63 -7.90 9.02 -8.20
CA PRO A 63 -8.96 9.10 -7.21
C PRO A 63 -8.76 8.14 -6.03
N TYR A 64 -8.83 8.66 -4.82
CA TYR A 64 -8.69 7.91 -3.56
C TYR A 64 -9.56 6.63 -3.52
N ALA A 65 -10.79 6.70 -4.08
CA ALA A 65 -11.72 5.57 -4.21
C ALA A 65 -11.10 4.35 -4.94
N ARG A 66 -10.02 4.53 -5.72
CA ARG A 66 -9.31 3.40 -6.34
C ARG A 66 -8.57 2.56 -5.32
N SER A 67 -7.96 3.19 -4.33
CA SER A 67 -7.33 2.45 -3.24
C SER A 67 -8.34 1.84 -2.27
N GLU A 68 -9.47 2.51 -2.04
CA GLU A 68 -10.59 1.90 -1.30
C GLU A 68 -11.07 0.61 -2.00
N GLN A 69 -11.17 0.63 -3.33
CA GLN A 69 -11.52 -0.55 -4.13
C GLN A 69 -10.46 -1.66 -3.97
N ILE A 70 -9.17 -1.34 -4.09
CA ILE A 70 -8.08 -2.31 -3.87
C ILE A 70 -8.24 -2.95 -2.50
N TYR A 71 -8.41 -2.14 -1.44
CA TYR A 71 -8.55 -2.66 -0.09
C TYR A 71 -9.80 -3.52 0.10
N ALA A 72 -10.92 -3.14 -0.51
CA ALA A 72 -12.15 -3.92 -0.42
C ALA A 72 -12.04 -5.31 -1.07
N GLU A 73 -11.32 -5.41 -2.20
CA GLU A 73 -11.25 -6.62 -3.01
C GLU A 73 -10.05 -7.52 -2.66
N ALA A 74 -8.95 -6.97 -2.14
CA ALA A 74 -7.74 -7.73 -1.81
C ALA A 74 -8.00 -8.77 -0.71
N ASN A 75 -7.28 -9.91 -0.78
CA ASN A 75 -7.27 -10.90 0.28
C ASN A 75 -6.43 -10.39 1.48
N SER A 76 -6.68 -10.94 2.67
CA SER A 76 -5.85 -10.67 3.85
C SER A 76 -4.55 -11.48 3.77
N PRO A 77 -3.45 -11.00 4.36
CA PRO A 77 -3.33 -9.78 5.18
C PRO A 77 -3.23 -8.52 4.34
N LYS A 78 -4.04 -7.51 4.65
CA LYS A 78 -4.07 -6.24 3.94
C LYS A 78 -4.15 -5.05 4.88
N TYR A 79 -3.48 -3.97 4.49
CA TYR A 79 -3.34 -2.73 5.25
C TYR A 79 -3.64 -1.55 4.33
N PHE A 80 -4.35 -0.54 4.85
CA PHE A 80 -4.61 0.68 4.11
C PHE A 80 -4.28 1.89 4.96
N LEU A 81 -3.19 2.57 4.62
CA LEU A 81 -2.73 3.82 5.21
C LEU A 81 -3.29 4.99 4.41
N THR A 82 -4.18 5.75 5.02
CA THR A 82 -4.69 7.00 4.49
C THR A 82 -3.91 8.17 5.04
N LEU A 83 -3.39 9.03 4.18
CA LEU A 83 -2.75 10.29 4.53
C LEU A 83 -3.77 11.41 4.41
N LEU A 84 -4.20 11.96 5.54
CA LEU A 84 -5.25 12.98 5.59
C LEU A 84 -4.76 14.31 4.99
N GLY A 85 -5.53 14.85 4.05
CA GLY A 85 -5.15 16.03 3.28
C GLY A 85 -4.02 15.81 2.26
N GLY A 86 -3.51 14.58 2.15
CA GLY A 86 -2.41 14.20 1.26
C GLY A 86 -2.80 14.26 -0.21
N LYS A 87 -1.93 14.86 -1.04
CA LYS A 87 -2.05 14.93 -2.49
C LYS A 87 -1.20 13.87 -3.16
N HIS A 88 -1.34 13.73 -4.47
CA HIS A 88 -0.70 12.66 -5.27
C HIS A 88 0.80 12.47 -5.04
N ALA A 89 1.55 13.53 -4.84
CA ALA A 89 3.02 13.47 -4.77
C ALA A 89 3.61 13.75 -3.37
N ASP A 90 2.81 14.19 -2.41
CA ASP A 90 3.32 14.72 -1.14
C ASP A 90 4.20 13.71 -0.39
N PHE A 91 3.76 12.47 -0.32
CA PHE A 91 4.48 11.39 0.35
C PHE A 91 5.61 10.75 -0.49
N ALA A 92 5.75 11.12 -1.76
CA ALA A 92 6.79 10.59 -2.66
C ALA A 92 7.89 11.62 -2.97
N THR A 93 7.57 12.91 -2.87
CA THR A 93 8.47 13.99 -3.33
C THR A 93 8.75 15.07 -2.29
N ALA A 94 8.21 14.94 -1.08
CA ALA A 94 8.35 15.93 -0.02
C ALA A 94 9.09 15.38 1.23
N PRO A 95 10.39 15.00 1.13
CA PRO A 95 11.16 14.51 2.25
C PRO A 95 11.15 15.49 3.43
N GLY A 96 10.96 14.97 4.64
CA GLY A 96 10.92 15.78 5.87
C GLY A 96 9.54 16.37 6.17
N THR A 97 8.50 16.00 5.42
CA THR A 97 7.12 16.21 5.85
C THR A 97 6.66 15.03 6.72
N GLN A 98 5.73 15.28 7.64
CA GLN A 98 5.20 14.24 8.52
C GLN A 98 4.56 13.08 7.71
N GLN A 99 3.86 13.38 6.62
CA GLN A 99 3.27 12.36 5.75
C GLN A 99 4.32 11.51 5.04
N TRP A 100 5.44 12.12 4.62
CA TRP A 100 6.59 11.37 4.09
C TRP A 100 7.16 10.43 5.15
N ASP A 101 7.45 10.92 6.35
CA ASP A 101 8.06 10.14 7.42
C ASP A 101 7.15 8.96 7.80
N ILE A 102 5.85 9.19 8.00
CA ILE A 102 4.86 8.14 8.28
C ILE A 102 4.84 7.08 7.15
N SER A 103 4.87 7.51 5.89
CA SER A 103 4.84 6.57 4.76
C SER A 103 6.09 5.70 4.71
N VAL A 104 7.26 6.29 4.91
CA VAL A 104 8.54 5.56 4.92
C VAL A 104 8.59 4.60 6.10
N ASP A 105 8.26 5.04 7.30
CA ASP A 105 8.30 4.22 8.50
C ASP A 105 7.28 3.07 8.42
N ALA A 106 6.08 3.32 7.91
CA ALA A 106 5.07 2.29 7.68
C ALA A 106 5.54 1.23 6.67
N ILE A 107 6.16 1.64 5.56
CA ILE A 107 6.74 0.71 4.59
C ILE A 107 7.84 -0.12 5.25
N LEU A 108 8.73 0.49 6.02
CA LEU A 108 9.83 -0.21 6.69
C LEU A 108 9.31 -1.23 7.72
N ALA A 109 8.33 -0.86 8.55
CA ALA A 109 7.70 -1.76 9.51
C ALA A 109 6.99 -2.94 8.80
N PHE A 110 6.23 -2.66 7.75
CA PHE A 110 5.58 -3.67 6.93
C PHE A 110 6.58 -4.66 6.32
N LEU A 111 7.66 -4.16 5.73
CA LEU A 111 8.71 -5.01 5.14
C LEU A 111 9.50 -5.78 6.20
N ASP A 112 9.72 -5.23 7.37
CA ASP A 112 10.38 -5.93 8.48
C ASP A 112 9.53 -7.12 8.95
N ALA A 113 8.21 -6.93 9.04
CA ALA A 113 7.30 -8.01 9.37
C ALA A 113 7.32 -9.13 8.32
N TYR A 114 7.08 -8.81 7.07
CA TYR A 114 6.82 -9.82 6.03
C TYR A 114 8.07 -10.37 5.33
N LEU A 115 9.19 -9.64 5.31
CA LEU A 115 10.44 -10.13 4.70
C LEU A 115 11.45 -10.67 5.71
N ARG A 116 11.35 -10.26 6.99
CA ARG A 116 12.27 -10.68 8.03
C ARG A 116 11.61 -11.54 9.11
N GLY A 117 10.30 -11.66 9.09
CA GLY A 117 9.52 -12.43 10.07
C GLY A 117 9.47 -11.77 11.45
N ASN A 118 9.56 -10.44 11.51
CA ASN A 118 9.44 -9.69 12.76
C ASN A 118 7.97 -9.31 13.01
N ASP A 119 7.20 -10.22 13.58
CA ASP A 119 5.76 -9.99 13.83
C ASP A 119 5.49 -8.78 14.73
N ALA A 120 6.43 -8.41 15.63
CA ALA A 120 6.28 -7.22 16.46
C ALA A 120 6.25 -5.91 15.65
N ALA A 121 6.82 -5.89 14.44
CA ALA A 121 6.75 -4.74 13.56
C ALA A 121 5.33 -4.41 13.06
N LEU A 122 4.37 -5.34 13.20
CA LEU A 122 2.96 -5.05 12.89
C LEU A 122 2.30 -4.18 13.96
N ASP A 123 2.72 -4.30 15.23
CA ASP A 123 2.30 -3.41 16.29
C ASP A 123 2.87 -2.00 16.04
N ASP A 124 4.15 -1.92 15.65
CA ASP A 124 4.80 -0.66 15.27
C ASP A 124 4.08 -0.03 14.06
N LEU A 125 3.73 -0.82 13.04
CA LEU A 125 2.98 -0.36 11.86
C LEU A 125 1.63 0.25 12.26
N ALA A 126 0.92 -0.38 13.19
CA ALA A 126 -0.37 0.13 13.67
C ALA A 126 -0.21 1.46 14.41
N GLU A 127 0.85 1.65 15.19
CA GLU A 127 1.16 2.88 15.91
C GLU A 127 1.60 3.99 14.95
N ILE A 128 2.53 3.71 14.04
CA ILE A 128 3.03 4.63 13.01
C ILE A 128 1.89 5.14 12.11
N GLY A 129 1.00 4.24 11.69
CA GLY A 129 -0.07 4.56 10.73
C GLY A 129 -1.24 5.35 11.32
N ASN A 130 -1.39 5.42 12.64
CA ASN A 130 -2.51 6.09 13.30
C ASN A 130 -2.05 7.35 14.07
N VAL A 131 -1.90 8.45 13.35
CA VAL A 131 -1.52 9.76 13.90
C VAL A 131 -2.71 10.72 13.81
N ASP A 132 -3.18 11.20 14.95
CA ASP A 132 -4.38 12.06 15.04
C ASP A 132 -4.30 13.27 14.11
N GLY A 133 -5.30 13.43 13.26
CA GLY A 133 -5.39 14.50 12.26
C GLY A 133 -4.41 14.41 11.09
N VAL A 134 -3.57 13.37 11.00
CA VAL A 134 -2.54 13.22 9.95
C VAL A 134 -2.72 11.95 9.13
N SER A 135 -2.94 10.82 9.79
CA SER A 135 -3.09 9.53 9.09
C SER A 135 -3.99 8.56 9.84
N THR A 136 -4.53 7.59 9.11
CA THR A 136 -5.25 6.46 9.66
C THR A 136 -4.81 5.18 8.96
N LEU A 137 -4.65 4.10 9.73
CA LEU A 137 -4.36 2.76 9.21
C LEU A 137 -5.51 1.81 9.56
N VAL A 138 -6.01 1.11 8.57
CA VAL A 138 -6.93 -0.02 8.76
C VAL A 138 -6.27 -1.30 8.28
N ALA A 139 -6.57 -2.42 8.95
CA ALA A 139 -5.99 -3.74 8.67
C ALA A 139 -7.03 -4.85 8.76
N SER A 140 -6.85 -5.91 7.99
CA SER A 140 -7.66 -7.13 8.08
C SER A 140 -6.96 -8.37 7.50
#